data_9c7cc9837bc3338b608a5189af91dc75
#
_entry.id   9c7cc9837bc3338b608a5189af91dc75
#
_cell.length_a   1.000
_cell.length_b   1.000
_cell.length_c   1.000
_cell.angle_alpha   90.00
_cell.angle_beta   90.00
_cell.angle_gamma   90.00
#
_symmetry.space_group_name_H-M   'P 1'
#
loop_
_entity.id
_entity.type
_entity.pdbx_description
1 polymer ?
#
loop_
_entity_poly.entity_id
_entity_poly.type
_entity_poly.pdbx_seq_one_letter_code
_entity_poly.pdbx_strand_id
1 'polypeptide(L)'
;MSLNGVLGRALAPRESGFAAHQVGVDRLLASYRAIPIDANVRLAKKTSNLFRARAKSDAPGLDVSGLTGVIAVDADAKTADVAGMCTYEDLVAATLPYGLAPLVVPQLKTITLGGAVTGLGIESSSFRNGLPHESVLEIDVLTGAGEIVTATPTNEHAELFRGFPNSYGTLGYSTRLKIELESVPPFVALRHLRFNDVRELETTMDRIVAQRSHAGERVDYLDGVVFSATEAYLTLGRQTDEPGPVSDYTGMDIYYRSIQERETDRLTIHDYLWRWDTDWFWCSRAFGAQHPQIRRVWPKPLRRSSFYWKLIALDHRYGIADFIEARKGNPPRERVVQDIEVPIERTADFLDWFLREIPIEPIWLCPLRLRDPAPVPGPRPWPLYPLEPGRTYVNIGFWSSVPVQPGAPTGAANRAIEREVSALDGHKSLYSDAFYDADEFAALYGGEHYDALKRTYDPSSRLLDLYAKAVQRK
;
A
#
# COMPACT_ATOMS: atom_id res chain seq x y z
N MET A 1 48.59 5.43 -40.43
CA MET A 1 47.58 6.32 -39.78
C MET A 1 46.63 5.44 -39.03
N SER A 2 46.71 5.49 -37.70
CA SER A 2 46.00 4.64 -36.74
C SER A 2 44.55 5.10 -36.59
N LEU A 3 43.59 4.20 -36.84
CA LEU A 3 42.17 4.34 -36.53
C LEU A 3 41.90 3.92 -35.07
N ASN A 4 42.38 4.72 -34.12
CA ASN A 4 42.05 4.56 -32.71
C ASN A 4 41.62 5.91 -32.14
N GLY A 5 40.32 6.10 -32.05
CA GLY A 5 39.82 7.30 -31.40
C GLY A 5 38.37 7.59 -31.65
N VAL A 6 37.42 6.73 -31.24
CA VAL A 6 36.08 7.04 -30.72
C VAL A 6 35.46 5.75 -30.24
N LEU A 7 36.08 5.12 -29.23
CA LEU A 7 35.32 4.22 -28.33
C LEU A 7 34.76 5.13 -27.23
N GLY A 8 33.50 5.53 -27.38
CA GLY A 8 32.78 6.18 -26.31
C GLY A 8 32.89 5.30 -25.03
N ARG A 9 33.37 5.92 -23.95
CA ARG A 9 33.49 5.28 -22.66
C ARG A 9 32.09 4.71 -22.28
N ALA A 10 31.97 3.40 -22.20
CA ALA A 10 30.75 2.79 -21.70
C ALA A 10 30.50 3.38 -20.31
N LEU A 11 29.30 3.94 -20.08
CA LEU A 11 28.90 4.47 -18.77
C LEU A 11 28.91 3.33 -17.75
N ALA A 12 29.32 3.63 -16.53
CA ALA A 12 29.15 2.71 -15.42
C ALA A 12 27.64 2.38 -15.27
N PRO A 13 27.25 1.20 -14.77
CA PRO A 13 25.84 0.80 -14.64
C PRO A 13 24.97 1.86 -13.95
N ARG A 14 25.48 2.50 -12.90
CA ARG A 14 24.80 3.60 -12.19
C ARG A 14 24.61 4.83 -13.10
N GLU A 15 25.63 5.26 -13.81
CA GLU A 15 25.57 6.41 -14.75
C GLU A 15 24.56 6.12 -15.88
N SER A 16 24.51 4.89 -16.39
CA SER A 16 23.55 4.45 -17.41
C SER A 16 22.10 4.48 -16.87
N GLY A 17 21.87 4.11 -15.62
CA GLY A 17 20.56 4.17 -14.98
C GLY A 17 20.03 5.59 -14.84
N PHE A 18 20.86 6.54 -14.39
CA PHE A 18 20.49 7.95 -14.29
C PHE A 18 20.29 8.61 -15.67
N ALA A 19 21.08 8.25 -16.68
CA ALA A 19 20.89 8.77 -18.05
C ALA A 19 19.52 8.29 -18.62
N ALA A 20 19.17 7.02 -18.43
CA ALA A 20 17.88 6.49 -18.84
C ALA A 20 16.70 7.13 -18.08
N HIS A 21 16.88 7.38 -16.79
CA HIS A 21 15.90 8.08 -15.98
C HIS A 21 15.67 9.52 -16.47
N GLN A 22 16.74 10.26 -16.81
CA GLN A 22 16.63 11.62 -17.34
C GLN A 22 15.82 11.68 -18.63
N VAL A 23 15.98 10.71 -19.54
CA VAL A 23 15.13 10.61 -20.74
C VAL A 23 13.65 10.44 -20.37
N GLY A 24 13.35 9.67 -19.32
CA GLY A 24 11.99 9.52 -18.76
C GLY A 24 11.45 10.83 -18.21
N VAL A 25 12.26 11.57 -17.48
CA VAL A 25 11.94 12.90 -16.93
C VAL A 25 11.64 13.91 -18.05
N ASP A 26 12.48 13.96 -19.09
CA ASP A 26 12.29 14.88 -20.22
C ASP A 26 10.97 14.61 -20.95
N ARG A 27 10.62 13.33 -21.11
CA ARG A 27 9.34 12.90 -21.69
C ARG A 27 8.15 13.28 -20.80
N LEU A 28 8.27 13.11 -19.49
CA LEU A 28 7.28 13.54 -18.52
C LEU A 28 7.02 15.06 -18.62
N LEU A 29 8.08 15.87 -18.61
CA LEU A 29 7.98 17.33 -18.71
C LEU A 29 7.41 17.78 -20.06
N ALA A 30 7.76 17.12 -21.15
CA ALA A 30 7.16 17.39 -22.47
C ALA A 30 5.65 17.11 -22.44
N SER A 31 5.21 16.00 -21.83
CA SER A 31 3.78 15.68 -21.69
C SER A 31 3.06 16.68 -20.79
N TYR A 32 3.70 17.16 -19.70
CA TYR A 32 3.12 18.20 -18.82
C TYR A 32 2.84 19.49 -19.61
N ARG A 33 3.80 19.95 -20.41
CA ARG A 33 3.66 21.17 -21.24
C ARG A 33 2.57 21.04 -22.31
N ALA A 34 2.26 19.82 -22.74
CA ALA A 34 1.20 19.54 -23.71
C ALA A 34 -0.21 19.51 -23.10
N ILE A 35 -0.35 19.43 -21.78
CA ILE A 35 -1.66 19.50 -21.10
C ILE A 35 -2.15 20.95 -21.10
N PRO A 36 -3.37 21.24 -21.58
CA PRO A 36 -3.95 22.59 -21.54
C PRO A 36 -3.87 23.20 -20.14
N ILE A 37 -3.65 24.52 -20.09
CA ILE A 37 -3.43 25.23 -18.81
C ILE A 37 -4.64 25.19 -17.88
N ASP A 38 -5.83 25.06 -18.41
CA ASP A 38 -7.12 24.97 -17.74
C ASP A 38 -7.52 23.52 -17.40
N ALA A 39 -6.71 22.54 -17.83
CA ALA A 39 -6.99 21.13 -17.57
C ALA A 39 -6.23 20.62 -16.35
N ASN A 40 -6.89 19.75 -15.55
CA ASN A 40 -6.24 19.08 -14.44
C ASN A 40 -5.16 18.10 -14.91
N VAL A 41 -4.01 18.16 -14.26
CA VAL A 41 -2.88 17.26 -14.47
C VAL A 41 -3.12 15.93 -13.76
N ARG A 42 -2.95 14.82 -14.47
CA ARG A 42 -3.12 13.46 -13.94
C ARG A 42 -2.13 12.52 -14.60
N LEU A 43 -1.89 11.37 -13.98
CA LEU A 43 -1.04 10.33 -14.56
C LEU A 43 -1.77 9.54 -15.66
N ALA A 44 -1.13 9.30 -16.80
CA ALA A 44 -1.54 8.29 -17.77
C ALA A 44 -1.05 6.89 -17.34
N LYS A 45 -1.50 6.43 -16.17
CA LYS A 45 -1.04 5.19 -15.56
C LYS A 45 -1.91 4.01 -15.98
N LYS A 46 -1.30 2.88 -16.36
CA LYS A 46 -2.00 1.67 -16.79
C LYS A 46 -2.57 0.84 -15.63
N THR A 47 -1.98 0.94 -14.46
CA THR A 47 -2.38 0.20 -13.26
C THR A 47 -2.77 1.13 -12.13
N SER A 48 -3.74 0.74 -11.32
CA SER A 48 -4.14 1.47 -10.12
C SER A 48 -4.68 0.48 -9.10
N ASN A 49 -4.26 0.63 -7.86
CA ASN A 49 -4.77 -0.13 -6.72
C ASN A 49 -5.73 0.73 -5.87
N LEU A 50 -6.39 1.73 -6.49
CA LEU A 50 -7.39 2.56 -5.83
C LEU A 50 -8.79 1.99 -6.06
N PHE A 51 -9.57 1.86 -4.99
CA PHE A 51 -10.94 1.35 -5.01
C PHE A 51 -12.00 2.44 -4.99
N ARG A 52 -11.60 3.71 -4.90
CA ARG A 52 -12.55 4.81 -4.98
C ARG A 52 -12.96 5.13 -6.42
N ALA A 53 -14.20 5.60 -6.58
CA ALA A 53 -14.68 6.12 -7.84
C ALA A 53 -13.88 7.37 -8.27
N ARG A 54 -13.76 7.59 -9.56
CA ARG A 54 -13.07 8.75 -10.16
C ARG A 54 -13.89 9.29 -11.33
N ALA A 55 -13.95 10.60 -11.45
CA ALA A 55 -14.49 11.24 -12.63
C ALA A 55 -13.69 10.84 -13.88
N LYS A 56 -14.38 10.62 -14.98
CA LYS A 56 -13.75 10.45 -16.29
C LYS A 56 -13.18 11.80 -16.72
N SER A 57 -12.03 11.79 -17.39
CA SER A 57 -11.42 12.97 -17.97
C SER A 57 -10.89 12.63 -19.34
N ASP A 58 -11.18 13.50 -20.32
CA ASP A 58 -10.71 13.38 -21.69
C ASP A 58 -9.35 14.10 -21.90
N ALA A 59 -8.89 14.87 -20.89
CA ALA A 59 -7.59 15.52 -20.94
C ALA A 59 -6.46 14.48 -20.97
N PRO A 60 -5.40 14.73 -21.77
CA PRO A 60 -4.22 13.87 -21.80
C PRO A 60 -3.60 13.79 -20.40
N GLY A 61 -3.06 12.61 -20.05
CA GLY A 61 -2.33 12.44 -18.79
C GLY A 61 -0.83 12.54 -19.00
N LEU A 62 -0.09 12.70 -17.92
CA LEU A 62 1.37 12.68 -17.88
C LEU A 62 1.92 11.34 -18.39
N ASP A 63 2.86 11.38 -19.33
CA ASP A 63 3.58 10.19 -19.78
C ASP A 63 4.66 9.80 -18.76
N VAL A 64 4.35 8.76 -18.01
CA VAL A 64 5.23 8.19 -16.97
C VAL A 64 5.90 6.89 -17.42
N SER A 65 5.81 6.52 -18.69
CA SER A 65 6.31 5.25 -19.22
C SER A 65 7.82 5.07 -19.07
N GLY A 66 8.56 6.16 -18.97
CA GLY A 66 10.02 6.15 -18.75
C GLY A 66 10.45 6.13 -17.28
N LEU A 67 9.51 6.13 -16.32
CA LEU A 67 9.79 6.24 -14.89
C LEU A 67 9.45 4.94 -14.11
N THR A 68 9.76 3.77 -14.66
CA THR A 68 9.27 2.47 -14.18
C THR A 68 10.33 1.54 -13.57
N GLY A 69 11.60 1.91 -13.58
CA GLY A 69 12.69 1.01 -13.17
C GLY A 69 13.40 1.42 -11.88
N VAL A 70 14.28 0.55 -11.43
CA VAL A 70 15.32 0.88 -10.44
C VAL A 70 16.46 1.56 -11.16
N ILE A 71 16.86 2.74 -10.71
CA ILE A 71 17.89 3.57 -11.32
C ILE A 71 19.27 3.06 -10.92
N ALA A 72 19.47 2.83 -9.61
CA ALA A 72 20.70 2.29 -9.05
C ALA A 72 20.44 1.61 -7.71
N VAL A 73 21.22 0.59 -7.39
CA VAL A 73 21.32 -0.02 -6.06
C VAL A 73 22.74 0.22 -5.55
N ASP A 74 22.84 0.75 -4.34
CA ASP A 74 24.09 0.86 -3.60
C ASP A 74 24.06 -0.15 -2.45
N ALA A 75 24.69 -1.30 -2.68
CA ALA A 75 24.63 -2.41 -1.73
C ALA A 75 25.43 -2.12 -0.44
N ASP A 76 26.51 -1.34 -0.53
CA ASP A 76 27.34 -0.99 0.63
C ASP A 76 26.61 0.01 1.53
N ALA A 77 25.99 1.04 0.93
CA ALA A 77 25.18 2.02 1.64
C ALA A 77 23.79 1.50 2.00
N LYS A 78 23.36 0.34 1.48
CA LYS A 78 22.02 -0.23 1.60
C LYS A 78 20.95 0.79 1.19
N THR A 79 21.12 1.38 0.03
CA THR A 79 20.16 2.34 -0.54
C THR A 79 19.85 2.01 -1.99
N ALA A 80 18.71 2.50 -2.50
CA ALA A 80 18.40 2.47 -3.91
C ALA A 80 17.84 3.81 -4.38
N ASP A 81 18.22 4.21 -5.59
CA ASP A 81 17.55 5.26 -6.36
C ASP A 81 16.52 4.58 -7.28
N VAL A 82 15.27 4.97 -7.17
CA VAL A 82 14.13 4.27 -7.76
C VAL A 82 13.21 5.26 -8.45
N ALA A 83 12.81 4.97 -9.68
CA ALA A 83 11.82 5.78 -10.39
C ALA A 83 10.43 5.66 -9.75
N GLY A 84 9.66 6.75 -9.72
CA GLY A 84 8.40 6.82 -8.96
C GLY A 84 7.31 5.83 -9.39
N MET A 85 7.36 5.33 -10.62
CA MET A 85 6.43 4.31 -11.14
C MET A 85 7.01 2.89 -11.13
N CYS A 86 8.18 2.68 -10.53
CA CYS A 86 8.74 1.35 -10.32
C CYS A 86 7.80 0.53 -9.43
N THR A 87 7.44 -0.67 -9.88
CA THR A 87 6.62 -1.58 -9.07
C THR A 87 7.46 -2.21 -7.96
N TYR A 88 6.80 -2.62 -6.86
CA TYR A 88 7.52 -3.37 -5.83
C TYR A 88 8.02 -4.73 -6.35
N GLU A 89 7.34 -5.34 -7.34
CA GLU A 89 7.84 -6.55 -8.01
C GLU A 89 9.22 -6.31 -8.64
N ASP A 90 9.36 -5.21 -9.41
CA ASP A 90 10.62 -4.85 -10.06
C ASP A 90 11.69 -4.40 -9.05
N LEU A 91 11.27 -3.65 -8.00
CA LEU A 91 12.18 -3.19 -6.95
C LEU A 91 12.75 -4.36 -6.15
N VAL A 92 11.92 -5.31 -5.71
CA VAL A 92 12.34 -6.52 -5.00
C VAL A 92 13.23 -7.38 -5.90
N ALA A 93 12.87 -7.57 -7.17
CA ALA A 93 13.69 -8.31 -8.13
C ALA A 93 15.09 -7.69 -8.34
N ALA A 94 15.21 -6.36 -8.24
CA ALA A 94 16.48 -5.66 -8.38
C ALA A 94 17.34 -5.68 -7.10
N THR A 95 16.74 -5.80 -5.91
CA THR A 95 17.45 -5.69 -4.62
C THR A 95 17.80 -7.04 -4.00
N LEU A 96 16.93 -8.06 -4.13
CA LEU A 96 17.17 -9.39 -3.56
C LEU A 96 18.48 -10.07 -4.02
N PRO A 97 18.98 -9.90 -5.27
CA PRO A 97 20.28 -10.43 -5.65
C PRO A 97 21.48 -9.93 -4.81
N TYR A 98 21.31 -8.79 -4.14
CA TYR A 98 22.28 -8.23 -3.19
C TYR A 98 22.01 -8.66 -1.72
N GLY A 99 21.04 -9.53 -1.48
CA GLY A 99 20.59 -9.87 -0.12
C GLY A 99 19.89 -8.69 0.57
N LEU A 100 19.30 -7.78 -0.19
CA LEU A 100 18.64 -6.58 0.30
C LEU A 100 17.15 -6.55 -0.10
N ALA A 101 16.32 -5.92 0.73
CA ALA A 101 14.93 -5.64 0.42
C ALA A 101 14.51 -4.25 0.92
N PRO A 102 13.47 -3.63 0.33
CA PRO A 102 12.85 -2.45 0.93
C PRO A 102 12.34 -2.76 2.35
N LEU A 103 12.37 -1.77 3.24
CA LEU A 103 11.98 -1.93 4.64
C LEU A 103 10.51 -2.37 4.81
N VAL A 104 9.65 -1.91 3.90
CA VAL A 104 8.23 -2.28 3.83
C VAL A 104 7.90 -2.61 2.37
N VAL A 105 7.41 -3.82 2.13
CA VAL A 105 7.02 -4.30 0.79
C VAL A 105 5.52 -4.58 0.81
N PRO A 106 4.67 -3.66 0.31
CA PRO A 106 3.22 -3.90 0.24
C PRO A 106 2.87 -5.15 -0.54
N GLN A 107 1.83 -5.83 -0.12
CA GLN A 107 1.47 -7.20 -0.51
C GLN A 107 1.22 -7.42 -2.00
N LEU A 108 0.87 -6.37 -2.75
CA LEU A 108 0.48 -6.50 -4.15
C LEU A 108 1.61 -6.06 -5.06
N LYS A 109 2.05 -6.96 -5.92
CA LYS A 109 3.19 -6.79 -6.83
C LYS A 109 3.17 -5.51 -7.68
N THR A 110 1.97 -5.05 -8.07
CA THR A 110 1.79 -3.90 -8.96
C THR A 110 1.69 -2.55 -8.25
N ILE A 111 1.76 -2.52 -6.93
CA ILE A 111 1.91 -1.26 -6.19
C ILE A 111 3.25 -0.64 -6.58
N THR A 112 3.23 0.66 -6.92
CA THR A 112 4.46 1.38 -7.25
C THR A 112 5.03 2.08 -6.01
N LEU A 113 6.35 2.25 -5.94
CA LEU A 113 6.99 2.90 -4.82
C LEU A 113 6.42 4.31 -4.58
N GLY A 114 6.33 5.14 -5.62
CA GLY A 114 5.72 6.46 -5.51
C GLY A 114 4.24 6.40 -5.11
N GLY A 115 3.50 5.35 -5.51
CA GLY A 115 2.13 5.14 -5.09
C GLY A 115 1.99 4.77 -3.62
N ALA A 116 2.89 3.94 -3.09
CA ALA A 116 2.90 3.58 -1.67
C ALA A 116 3.30 4.78 -0.78
N VAL A 117 4.27 5.58 -1.22
CA VAL A 117 4.73 6.77 -0.48
C VAL A 117 3.66 7.86 -0.45
N THR A 118 2.97 8.11 -1.57
CA THR A 118 1.89 9.13 -1.62
C THR A 118 0.52 8.63 -1.19
N GLY A 119 0.37 7.35 -0.94
CA GLY A 119 -0.89 6.72 -0.55
C GLY A 119 -0.70 5.83 0.66
N LEU A 120 -0.91 4.54 0.45
CA LEU A 120 -0.79 3.53 1.50
C LEU A 120 0.18 2.43 1.09
N GLY A 121 0.99 1.99 2.04
CA GLY A 121 1.75 0.77 1.99
C GLY A 121 1.98 0.30 3.41
N ILE A 122 1.29 -0.76 3.82
CA ILE A 122 1.42 -1.39 5.14
C ILE A 122 1.80 -2.84 4.91
N GLU A 123 2.65 -3.40 5.76
CA GLU A 123 3.02 -4.81 5.74
C GLU A 123 3.44 -5.26 7.14
N SER A 124 3.56 -6.55 7.32
CA SER A 124 3.93 -7.22 8.58
C SER A 124 5.24 -6.74 9.21
N SER A 125 6.07 -5.99 8.48
CA SER A 125 7.26 -5.29 9.02
C SER A 125 6.95 -3.89 9.58
N SER A 126 5.73 -3.35 9.39
CA SER A 126 5.40 -1.95 9.71
C SER A 126 5.41 -1.63 11.21
N PHE A 127 5.27 -2.63 12.08
CA PHE A 127 5.40 -2.42 13.53
C PHE A 127 6.84 -2.09 13.97
N ARG A 128 7.85 -2.36 13.13
CA ARG A 128 9.26 -2.07 13.39
C ARG A 128 9.90 -1.10 12.39
N ASN A 129 9.44 -1.11 11.14
CA ASN A 129 10.01 -0.35 10.04
C ASN A 129 9.18 0.89 9.67
N GLY A 130 8.01 1.08 10.30
CA GLY A 130 7.09 2.16 9.94
C GLY A 130 6.41 1.94 8.60
N LEU A 131 6.22 3.00 7.87
CA LEU A 131 5.56 3.02 6.56
C LEU A 131 6.58 3.26 5.43
N PRO A 132 6.26 2.99 4.16
CA PRO A 132 7.19 3.16 3.04
C PRO A 132 7.86 4.53 2.97
N HIS A 133 7.13 5.60 3.28
CA HIS A 133 7.67 6.97 3.26
C HIS A 133 8.75 7.22 4.32
N GLU A 134 8.76 6.47 5.41
CA GLU A 134 9.78 6.60 6.46
C GLU A 134 11.14 6.01 6.06
N SER A 135 11.19 5.24 4.97
CA SER A 135 12.44 4.77 4.35
C SER A 135 13.00 5.74 3.31
N VAL A 136 12.25 6.80 2.95
CA VAL A 136 12.67 7.76 1.93
C VAL A 136 13.69 8.72 2.52
N LEU A 137 14.82 8.86 1.83
CA LEU A 137 15.90 9.79 2.17
C LEU A 137 15.81 11.08 1.35
N GLU A 138 15.33 10.98 0.11
CA GLU A 138 15.24 12.06 -0.84
C GLU A 138 14.15 11.75 -1.87
N ILE A 139 13.41 12.75 -2.30
CA ILE A 139 12.35 12.60 -3.30
C ILE A 139 12.37 13.75 -4.30
N ASP A 140 12.37 13.42 -5.60
CA ASP A 140 12.16 14.38 -6.68
C ASP A 140 10.67 14.38 -7.04
N VAL A 141 10.06 15.56 -6.96
CA VAL A 141 8.61 15.76 -7.14
C VAL A 141 8.36 16.70 -8.31
N LEU A 142 7.63 16.23 -9.33
CA LEU A 142 6.98 17.12 -10.30
C LEU A 142 5.78 17.78 -9.61
N THR A 143 5.87 19.08 -9.36
CA THR A 143 4.85 19.89 -8.70
C THR A 143 3.73 20.29 -9.65
N GLY A 144 2.64 20.87 -9.12
CA GLY A 144 1.58 21.47 -9.93
C GLY A 144 2.03 22.71 -10.71
N ALA A 145 3.13 23.36 -10.31
CA ALA A 145 3.76 24.44 -11.06
C ALA A 145 4.50 23.95 -12.32
N GLY A 146 4.70 22.64 -12.47
CA GLY A 146 5.41 22.06 -13.62
C GLY A 146 6.92 22.01 -13.47
N GLU A 147 7.42 22.21 -12.27
CA GLU A 147 8.82 22.14 -11.88
C GLU A 147 9.10 20.85 -11.13
N ILE A 148 10.30 20.31 -11.27
CA ILE A 148 10.77 19.21 -10.45
C ILE A 148 11.64 19.79 -9.34
N VAL A 149 11.23 19.52 -8.11
CA VAL A 149 11.97 19.91 -6.91
C VAL A 149 12.46 18.67 -6.18
N THR A 150 13.67 18.75 -5.62
CA THR A 150 14.24 17.70 -4.76
C THR A 150 13.93 18.06 -3.31
N ALA A 151 13.13 17.26 -2.65
CA ALA A 151 12.76 17.44 -1.25
C ALA A 151 13.51 16.43 -0.36
N THR A 152 14.06 16.92 0.74
CA THR A 152 14.74 16.14 1.80
C THR A 152 14.22 16.59 3.16
N PRO A 153 14.51 15.85 4.25
CA PRO A 153 14.12 16.26 5.60
C PRO A 153 14.65 17.63 6.04
N THR A 154 15.70 18.18 5.39
CA THR A 154 16.48 19.31 5.91
C THR A 154 16.71 20.46 4.92
N ASN A 155 16.26 20.36 3.67
CA ASN A 155 16.42 21.45 2.70
C ASN A 155 15.20 22.40 2.68
N GLU A 156 15.21 23.39 1.77
CA GLU A 156 14.12 24.36 1.59
C GLU A 156 12.76 23.73 1.24
N HIS A 157 12.75 22.48 0.82
CA HIS A 157 11.52 21.71 0.50
C HIS A 157 11.16 20.71 1.61
N ALA A 158 11.70 20.84 2.82
CA ALA A 158 11.45 19.92 3.94
C ALA A 158 9.96 19.81 4.30
N GLU A 159 9.19 20.89 4.19
CA GLU A 159 7.75 20.85 4.44
C GLU A 159 7.00 20.05 3.35
N LEU A 160 7.44 20.11 2.08
CA LEU A 160 6.91 19.23 1.03
C LEU A 160 7.29 17.77 1.32
N PHE A 161 8.53 17.51 1.74
CA PHE A 161 8.96 16.16 2.11
C PHE A 161 8.06 15.54 3.17
N ARG A 162 7.72 16.31 4.22
CA ARG A 162 6.85 15.88 5.32
C ARG A 162 5.37 15.74 4.91
N GLY A 163 4.89 16.64 4.06
CA GLY A 163 3.49 16.66 3.62
C GLY A 163 3.19 15.80 2.38
N PHE A 164 4.21 15.26 1.72
CA PHE A 164 4.03 14.45 0.51
C PHE A 164 3.39 13.08 0.76
N PRO A 165 3.73 12.33 1.85
CA PRO A 165 3.02 11.12 2.22
C PRO A 165 1.53 11.37 2.45
N ASN A 166 0.69 10.42 2.01
CA ASN A 166 -0.78 10.46 2.06
C ASN A 166 -1.43 11.60 1.25
N SER A 167 -0.67 12.28 0.38
CA SER A 167 -1.22 13.34 -0.50
C SER A 167 -1.93 12.81 -1.75
N TYR A 168 -1.80 11.54 -2.06
CA TYR A 168 -2.41 10.89 -3.24
C TYR A 168 -2.19 11.63 -4.56
N GLY A 169 -1.03 12.29 -4.70
CA GLY A 169 -0.64 13.03 -5.90
C GLY A 169 -1.36 14.36 -6.07
N THR A 170 -1.85 14.97 -4.98
CA THR A 170 -2.47 16.32 -4.98
C THR A 170 -1.46 17.43 -4.73
N LEU A 171 -0.25 17.09 -4.26
CA LEU A 171 0.88 18.00 -4.11
C LEU A 171 1.96 17.80 -5.20
N GLY A 172 1.80 16.80 -6.05
CA GLY A 172 2.74 16.47 -7.11
C GLY A 172 2.90 14.96 -7.32
N TYR A 173 3.81 14.60 -8.22
CA TYR A 173 4.11 13.21 -8.54
C TYR A 173 5.61 12.94 -8.41
N SER A 174 5.97 11.92 -7.64
CA SER A 174 7.37 11.52 -7.50
C SER A 174 7.93 11.01 -8.83
N THR A 175 9.06 11.55 -9.25
CA THR A 175 9.81 11.08 -10.42
C THR A 175 10.91 10.11 -10.01
N ARG A 176 11.59 10.39 -8.89
CA ARG A 176 12.63 9.56 -8.28
C ARG A 176 12.45 9.58 -6.75
N LEU A 177 12.78 8.46 -6.11
CA LEU A 177 12.92 8.35 -4.65
C LEU A 177 14.23 7.64 -4.34
N LYS A 178 15.00 8.17 -3.41
CA LYS A 178 16.11 7.46 -2.78
C LYS A 178 15.62 6.85 -1.47
N ILE A 179 15.76 5.54 -1.33
CA ILE A 179 15.22 4.80 -0.18
C ILE A 179 16.30 3.99 0.54
N GLU A 180 16.08 3.74 1.82
CA GLU A 180 16.82 2.75 2.60
C GLU A 180 16.39 1.33 2.24
N LEU A 181 17.33 0.40 2.34
CA LEU A 181 17.13 -1.03 2.23
C LEU A 181 17.62 -1.74 3.49
N GLU A 182 17.06 -2.91 3.81
CA GLU A 182 17.53 -3.77 4.86
C GLU A 182 18.13 -5.08 4.32
N SER A 183 19.11 -5.63 5.03
CA SER A 183 19.63 -6.96 4.73
C SER A 183 18.60 -8.01 5.12
N VAL A 184 18.34 -8.94 4.22
CA VAL A 184 17.40 -10.03 4.45
C VAL A 184 18.05 -11.39 4.17
N PRO A 185 17.90 -12.37 5.08
CA PRO A 185 18.31 -13.74 4.83
C PRO A 185 17.36 -14.44 3.85
N PRO A 186 17.75 -15.62 3.34
CA PRO A 186 17.01 -16.29 2.28
C PRO A 186 15.63 -16.82 2.69
N PHE A 187 15.36 -17.00 3.99
CA PHE A 187 14.14 -17.64 4.47
C PHE A 187 13.43 -16.84 5.56
N VAL A 188 12.12 -17.07 5.68
CA VAL A 188 11.28 -16.63 6.80
C VAL A 188 10.63 -17.86 7.41
N ALA A 189 10.89 -18.11 8.69
CA ALA A 189 10.19 -19.11 9.49
C ALA A 189 8.93 -18.48 10.08
N LEU A 190 7.78 -19.13 9.93
CA LEU A 190 6.49 -18.66 10.40
C LEU A 190 5.99 -19.50 11.57
N ARG A 191 5.28 -18.85 12.48
CA ARG A 191 4.51 -19.47 13.54
C ARG A 191 3.14 -18.82 13.62
N HIS A 192 2.09 -19.63 13.62
CA HIS A 192 0.71 -19.19 13.71
C HIS A 192 0.20 -19.44 15.14
N LEU A 193 -0.20 -18.35 15.83
CA LEU A 193 -0.80 -18.42 17.17
C LEU A 193 -2.30 -18.27 17.04
N ARG A 194 -3.05 -19.28 17.50
CA ARG A 194 -4.51 -19.28 17.46
C ARG A 194 -5.09 -18.64 18.73
N PHE A 195 -6.15 -17.84 18.54
CA PHE A 195 -6.92 -17.19 19.59
C PHE A 195 -8.41 -17.47 19.42
N ASN A 196 -9.11 -17.68 20.52
CA ASN A 196 -10.56 -17.81 20.55
C ASN A 196 -11.25 -16.51 21.06
N ASP A 197 -10.45 -15.52 21.43
CA ASP A 197 -10.86 -14.22 21.96
C ASP A 197 -9.99 -13.12 21.34
N VAL A 198 -10.63 -12.12 20.74
CA VAL A 198 -9.95 -10.98 20.11
C VAL A 198 -9.24 -10.08 21.11
N ARG A 199 -9.64 -10.04 22.38
CA ARG A 199 -8.96 -9.28 23.46
C ARG A 199 -7.65 -9.95 23.89
N GLU A 200 -7.62 -11.27 23.90
CA GLU A 200 -6.37 -12.00 24.12
C GLU A 200 -5.39 -11.79 22.95
N LEU A 201 -5.92 -11.79 21.72
CA LEU A 201 -5.14 -11.48 20.53
C LEU A 201 -4.55 -10.07 20.60
N GLU A 202 -5.36 -9.05 20.92
CA GLU A 202 -4.93 -7.64 21.07
C GLU A 202 -3.80 -7.53 22.11
N THR A 203 -4.00 -8.07 23.31
CA THR A 203 -3.01 -8.04 24.40
C THR A 203 -1.70 -8.72 24.00
N THR A 204 -1.80 -9.84 23.28
CA THR A 204 -0.62 -10.59 22.82
C THR A 204 0.09 -9.83 21.70
N MET A 205 -0.64 -9.23 20.79
CA MET A 205 -0.09 -8.40 19.69
C MET A 205 0.67 -7.20 20.25
N ASP A 206 0.09 -6.46 21.21
CA ASP A 206 0.73 -5.30 21.84
C ASP A 206 2.04 -5.69 22.53
N ARG A 207 2.03 -6.79 23.29
CA ARG A 207 3.23 -7.32 23.93
C ARG A 207 4.32 -7.68 22.92
N ILE A 208 3.96 -8.31 21.79
CA ILE A 208 4.91 -8.67 20.73
C ILE A 208 5.49 -7.41 20.07
N VAL A 209 4.65 -6.43 19.77
CA VAL A 209 5.11 -5.14 19.21
C VAL A 209 6.10 -4.45 20.15
N ALA A 210 5.80 -4.40 21.45
CA ALA A 210 6.64 -3.76 22.45
C ALA A 210 7.98 -4.49 22.63
N GLN A 211 7.98 -5.83 22.67
CA GLN A 211 9.14 -6.66 22.96
C GLN A 211 9.94 -7.08 21.72
N ARG A 212 9.32 -7.01 20.52
CA ARG A 212 9.84 -7.57 19.26
C ARG A 212 10.27 -9.03 19.38
N SER A 213 9.61 -9.76 20.27
CA SER A 213 9.87 -11.17 20.55
C SER A 213 8.64 -11.87 21.11
N HIS A 214 8.60 -13.19 20.93
CA HIS A 214 7.61 -14.07 21.55
C HIS A 214 8.24 -15.40 21.94
N ALA A 215 8.00 -15.88 23.16
CA ALA A 215 8.57 -17.13 23.68
C ALA A 215 10.09 -17.25 23.52
N GLY A 216 10.82 -16.13 23.66
CA GLY A 216 12.29 -16.08 23.55
C GLY A 216 12.80 -15.99 22.08
N GLU A 217 11.94 -16.03 21.09
CA GLU A 217 12.31 -15.87 19.68
C GLU A 217 12.01 -14.44 19.17
N ARG A 218 12.90 -13.92 18.33
CA ARG A 218 12.72 -12.62 17.66
C ARG A 218 11.56 -12.69 16.68
N VAL A 219 10.78 -11.60 16.60
CA VAL A 219 9.73 -11.39 15.62
C VAL A 219 10.11 -10.26 14.69
N ASP A 220 10.31 -10.57 13.40
CA ASP A 220 10.67 -9.60 12.36
C ASP A 220 9.45 -9.15 11.56
N TYR A 221 8.43 -10.01 11.48
CA TYR A 221 7.18 -9.78 10.77
C TYR A 221 6.00 -10.19 11.65
N LEU A 222 4.95 -9.39 11.67
CA LEU A 222 3.75 -9.63 12.48
C LEU A 222 2.51 -9.16 11.71
N ASP A 223 1.63 -10.08 11.40
CA ASP A 223 0.28 -9.79 10.92
C ASP A 223 -0.71 -10.78 11.53
N GLY A 224 -2.00 -10.59 11.27
CA GLY A 224 -3.03 -11.48 11.79
C GLY A 224 -4.21 -11.60 10.84
N VAL A 225 -5.04 -12.62 11.08
CA VAL A 225 -6.31 -12.83 10.38
C VAL A 225 -7.37 -13.21 11.39
N VAL A 226 -8.52 -12.52 11.34
CA VAL A 226 -9.73 -12.87 12.08
C VAL A 226 -10.67 -13.59 11.13
N PHE A 227 -10.89 -14.87 11.36
CA PHE A 227 -11.80 -15.71 10.56
C PHE A 227 -13.22 -15.67 11.08
N SER A 228 -13.39 -15.44 12.38
CA SER A 228 -14.68 -15.25 13.05
C SER A 228 -14.47 -14.64 14.44
N ALA A 229 -15.54 -14.31 15.14
CA ALA A 229 -15.49 -13.79 16.51
C ALA A 229 -14.78 -14.74 17.51
N THR A 230 -14.67 -16.03 17.20
CA THR A 230 -14.06 -17.06 18.06
C THR A 230 -12.87 -17.77 17.41
N GLU A 231 -12.41 -17.26 16.28
CA GLU A 231 -11.25 -17.85 15.58
C GLU A 231 -10.41 -16.75 14.91
N ALA A 232 -9.28 -16.46 15.51
CA ALA A 232 -8.32 -15.49 15.01
C ALA A 232 -6.89 -16.01 15.17
N TYR A 233 -5.98 -15.47 14.37
CA TYR A 233 -4.58 -15.88 14.38
C TYR A 233 -3.66 -14.67 14.31
N LEU A 234 -2.51 -14.75 15.01
CA LEU A 234 -1.33 -13.94 14.74
C LEU A 234 -0.29 -14.81 14.02
N THR A 235 0.27 -14.30 12.95
CA THR A 235 1.38 -14.90 12.23
C THR A 235 2.66 -14.15 12.59
N LEU A 236 3.59 -14.84 13.23
CA LEU A 236 4.90 -14.35 13.59
C LEU A 236 5.92 -14.85 12.56
N GLY A 237 6.64 -13.95 11.92
CA GLY A 237 7.71 -14.27 10.99
C GLY A 237 9.08 -13.95 11.57
N ARG A 238 10.02 -14.88 11.49
CA ARG A 238 11.42 -14.71 11.87
C ARG A 238 12.30 -14.91 10.64
N GLN A 239 13.11 -13.90 10.33
CA GLN A 239 14.16 -14.00 9.32
C GLN A 239 15.22 -15.01 9.73
N THR A 240 15.63 -15.90 8.81
CA THR A 240 16.59 -16.97 9.13
C THR A 240 17.41 -17.43 7.92
N ASP A 241 18.67 -17.80 8.19
CA ASP A 241 19.55 -18.47 7.23
C ASP A 241 19.44 -20.00 7.29
N GLU A 242 18.69 -20.54 8.26
CA GLU A 242 18.54 -21.98 8.44
C GLU A 242 17.81 -22.61 7.25
N PRO A 243 18.42 -23.54 6.50
CA PRO A 243 17.75 -24.22 5.41
C PRO A 243 16.70 -25.19 5.93
N GLY A 244 15.70 -25.48 5.09
CA GLY A 244 14.66 -26.47 5.40
C GLY A 244 13.60 -26.51 4.30
N PRO A 245 12.62 -27.41 4.40
CA PRO A 245 11.49 -27.46 3.48
C PRO A 245 10.75 -26.13 3.45
N VAL A 246 10.38 -25.66 2.26
CA VAL A 246 9.61 -24.44 2.04
C VAL A 246 8.27 -24.74 1.39
N SER A 247 7.23 -24.00 1.74
CA SER A 247 5.92 -24.07 1.13
C SER A 247 5.85 -23.24 -0.17
N ASP A 248 5.02 -23.70 -1.12
CA ASP A 248 4.72 -23.02 -2.39
C ASP A 248 3.22 -22.75 -2.49
N TYR A 249 2.85 -21.49 -2.32
CA TYR A 249 1.47 -21.01 -2.43
C TYR A 249 1.08 -20.56 -3.84
N THR A 250 1.98 -20.69 -4.82
CA THR A 250 1.66 -20.51 -6.24
C THR A 250 1.01 -21.74 -6.83
N GLY A 251 1.06 -22.87 -6.13
CA GLY A 251 0.50 -24.18 -6.48
C GLY A 251 -0.97 -24.37 -6.07
N MET A 252 -1.26 -25.54 -5.51
CA MET A 252 -2.62 -25.90 -5.06
C MET A 252 -2.96 -25.32 -3.70
N ASP A 253 -1.95 -25.15 -2.83
CA ASP A 253 -2.11 -24.60 -1.50
C ASP A 253 -2.44 -23.09 -1.56
N ILE A 254 -3.13 -22.58 -0.55
CA ILE A 254 -3.58 -21.19 -0.44
C ILE A 254 -3.10 -20.63 0.89
N TYR A 255 -2.32 -19.54 0.85
CA TYR A 255 -1.64 -19.03 2.02
C TYR A 255 -2.56 -18.76 3.20
N TYR A 256 -3.64 -17.97 3.03
CA TYR A 256 -4.47 -17.62 4.18
C TYR A 256 -5.17 -18.84 4.83
N ARG A 257 -5.45 -19.90 4.06
CA ARG A 257 -6.01 -21.16 4.60
C ARG A 257 -4.98 -21.95 5.39
N SER A 258 -3.71 -21.90 4.96
CA SER A 258 -2.64 -22.60 5.69
C SER A 258 -2.46 -22.09 7.11
N ILE A 259 -2.87 -20.84 7.41
CA ILE A 259 -2.84 -20.25 8.75
C ILE A 259 -3.71 -21.07 9.73
N GLN A 260 -4.84 -21.61 9.26
CA GLN A 260 -5.73 -22.47 10.07
C GLN A 260 -5.26 -23.93 10.12
N GLU A 261 -4.44 -24.37 9.16
CA GLU A 261 -4.07 -25.77 8.98
C GLU A 261 -2.68 -26.11 9.55
N ARG A 262 -1.82 -25.11 9.76
CA ARG A 262 -0.40 -25.29 10.14
C ARG A 262 -0.07 -24.42 11.36
N GLU A 263 0.62 -24.99 12.33
CA GLU A 263 1.17 -24.23 13.46
C GLU A 263 2.45 -23.51 13.05
N THR A 264 3.27 -24.10 12.18
CA THR A 264 4.51 -23.55 11.68
C THR A 264 4.62 -23.72 10.18
N ASP A 265 5.34 -22.79 9.54
CA ASP A 265 5.62 -22.85 8.10
C ASP A 265 6.98 -22.23 7.80
N ARG A 266 7.48 -22.37 6.58
CA ARG A 266 8.70 -21.72 6.10
C ARG A 266 8.53 -21.35 4.64
N LEU A 267 8.94 -20.12 4.29
CA LEU A 267 8.99 -19.66 2.90
C LEU A 267 10.37 -19.11 2.56
N THR A 268 10.69 -19.07 1.27
CA THR A 268 11.76 -18.19 0.81
C THR A 268 11.38 -16.74 1.10
N ILE A 269 12.37 -15.86 1.26
CA ILE A 269 12.06 -14.41 1.46
C ILE A 269 11.22 -13.87 0.28
N HIS A 270 11.52 -14.26 -0.96
CA HIS A 270 10.73 -13.87 -2.13
C HIS A 270 9.27 -14.30 -2.01
N ASP A 271 9.01 -15.56 -1.67
CA ASP A 271 7.64 -16.09 -1.60
C ASP A 271 6.88 -15.54 -0.39
N TYR A 272 7.60 -15.24 0.70
CA TYR A 272 7.03 -14.55 1.86
C TYR A 272 6.53 -13.15 1.49
N LEU A 273 7.35 -12.36 0.79
CA LEU A 273 6.95 -11.00 0.38
C LEU A 273 5.69 -11.00 -0.50
N TRP A 274 5.46 -12.06 -1.27
CA TRP A 274 4.35 -12.16 -2.22
C TRP A 274 3.25 -13.15 -1.81
N ARG A 275 3.26 -13.65 -0.57
CA ARG A 275 2.32 -14.66 -0.06
C ARG A 275 0.86 -14.29 -0.23
N TRP A 276 0.52 -13.00 -0.14
CA TRP A 276 -0.83 -12.48 -0.30
C TRP A 276 -1.23 -12.18 -1.76
N ASP A 277 -0.28 -11.94 -2.66
CA ASP A 277 -0.57 -11.55 -4.05
C ASP A 277 -1.25 -12.64 -4.86
N THR A 278 -0.84 -13.91 -4.67
CA THR A 278 -1.28 -15.06 -5.46
C THR A 278 -2.80 -15.25 -5.44
N ASP A 279 -3.42 -15.07 -4.30
CA ASP A 279 -4.86 -15.18 -4.11
C ASP A 279 -5.52 -13.83 -3.78
N TRP A 280 -4.71 -12.74 -3.88
CA TRP A 280 -5.14 -11.40 -3.50
C TRP A 280 -5.86 -11.43 -2.16
N PHE A 281 -5.14 -11.82 -1.12
CA PHE A 281 -5.69 -12.25 0.16
C PHE A 281 -6.64 -13.46 -0.03
N TRP A 282 -7.93 -13.25 0.07
CA TRP A 282 -8.99 -14.26 -0.17
C TRP A 282 -9.89 -13.92 -1.36
N CYS A 283 -9.64 -12.78 -2.05
CA CYS A 283 -10.54 -12.27 -3.09
C CYS A 283 -10.65 -13.18 -4.31
N SER A 284 -9.65 -14.01 -4.59
CA SER A 284 -9.70 -15.02 -5.67
C SER A 284 -10.87 -16.01 -5.52
N ARG A 285 -11.43 -16.14 -4.29
CA ARG A 285 -12.63 -16.94 -4.02
C ARG A 285 -13.83 -16.47 -4.83
N ALA A 286 -14.01 -15.15 -4.99
CA ALA A 286 -15.13 -14.59 -5.75
C ALA A 286 -15.15 -15.00 -7.23
N PHE A 287 -14.00 -15.39 -7.79
CA PHE A 287 -13.84 -15.87 -9.17
C PHE A 287 -13.83 -17.39 -9.30
N GLY A 288 -14.09 -18.12 -8.21
CA GLY A 288 -14.02 -19.58 -8.17
C GLY A 288 -12.59 -20.15 -8.27
N ALA A 289 -11.55 -19.30 -8.31
CA ALA A 289 -10.15 -19.70 -8.50
C ALA A 289 -9.60 -20.56 -7.34
N GLN A 290 -10.30 -20.61 -6.20
CA GLN A 290 -9.95 -21.44 -5.05
C GLN A 290 -10.63 -22.82 -5.06
N HIS A 291 -11.58 -23.07 -5.98
CA HIS A 291 -12.17 -24.40 -6.11
C HIS A 291 -11.12 -25.37 -6.65
N PRO A 292 -10.89 -26.55 -6.02
CA PRO A 292 -9.76 -27.43 -6.38
C PRO A 292 -9.71 -27.84 -7.86
N GLN A 293 -10.86 -28.11 -8.48
CA GLN A 293 -10.93 -28.48 -9.90
C GLN A 293 -10.58 -27.30 -10.82
N ILE A 294 -11.06 -26.11 -10.49
CA ILE A 294 -10.77 -24.87 -11.23
C ILE A 294 -9.30 -24.49 -11.03
N ARG A 295 -8.81 -24.50 -9.77
CA ARG A 295 -7.41 -24.17 -9.45
C ARG A 295 -6.42 -25.07 -10.18
N ARG A 296 -6.74 -26.37 -10.34
CA ARG A 296 -5.90 -27.34 -11.08
C ARG A 296 -5.66 -26.92 -12.52
N VAL A 297 -6.66 -26.36 -13.20
CA VAL A 297 -6.59 -25.94 -14.61
C VAL A 297 -6.31 -24.43 -14.78
N TRP A 298 -6.38 -23.66 -13.70
CA TRP A 298 -6.08 -22.22 -13.72
C TRP A 298 -4.58 -22.00 -13.93
N PRO A 299 -4.16 -21.29 -14.99
CA PRO A 299 -2.73 -21.10 -15.27
C PRO A 299 -2.00 -20.40 -14.12
N LYS A 300 -0.87 -20.96 -13.66
CA LYS A 300 -0.07 -20.35 -12.57
C LYS A 300 0.25 -18.86 -12.78
N PRO A 301 0.66 -18.38 -13.99
CA PRO A 301 0.95 -16.96 -14.21
C PRO A 301 -0.24 -16.01 -14.02
N LEU A 302 -1.45 -16.55 -14.05
CA LEU A 302 -2.70 -15.79 -13.84
C LEU A 302 -3.18 -15.81 -12.38
N ARG A 303 -2.47 -16.50 -11.48
CA ARG A 303 -2.74 -16.50 -10.04
C ARG A 303 -2.00 -15.32 -9.42
N ARG A 304 -2.54 -14.14 -9.64
CA ARG A 304 -1.96 -12.89 -9.13
C ARG A 304 -2.99 -11.76 -9.12
N SER A 305 -2.83 -10.84 -8.18
CA SER A 305 -3.71 -9.69 -7.97
C SER A 305 -3.98 -8.89 -9.25
N SER A 306 -2.95 -8.67 -10.08
CA SER A 306 -3.06 -7.92 -11.33
C SER A 306 -3.99 -8.57 -12.38
N PHE A 307 -4.18 -9.88 -12.32
CA PHE A 307 -5.15 -10.56 -13.17
C PHE A 307 -6.57 -10.45 -12.61
N TYR A 308 -6.75 -10.68 -11.32
CA TYR A 308 -8.06 -10.53 -10.66
C TYR A 308 -8.59 -9.10 -10.79
N TRP A 309 -7.71 -8.11 -10.77
CA TRP A 309 -8.07 -6.71 -11.03
C TRP A 309 -8.70 -6.49 -12.41
N LYS A 310 -8.21 -7.21 -13.44
CA LYS A 310 -8.81 -7.14 -14.79
C LYS A 310 -10.21 -7.75 -14.79
N LEU A 311 -10.45 -8.81 -14.04
CA LEU A 311 -11.77 -9.42 -13.89
C LEU A 311 -12.75 -8.47 -13.19
N ILE A 312 -12.32 -7.78 -12.11
CA ILE A 312 -13.11 -6.74 -11.44
C ILE A 312 -13.42 -5.57 -12.39
N ALA A 313 -12.42 -5.11 -13.13
CA ALA A 313 -12.63 -4.01 -14.09
C ALA A 313 -13.64 -4.40 -15.20
N LEU A 314 -13.64 -5.66 -15.61
CA LEU A 314 -14.62 -6.20 -16.56
C LEU A 314 -16.03 -6.25 -15.93
N ASP A 315 -16.12 -6.76 -14.70
CA ASP A 315 -17.38 -6.78 -13.94
C ASP A 315 -17.96 -5.38 -13.76
N HIS A 316 -17.15 -4.40 -13.35
CA HIS A 316 -17.57 -3.01 -13.23
C HIS A 316 -18.05 -2.40 -14.55
N ARG A 317 -17.47 -2.83 -15.68
CA ARG A 317 -17.87 -2.32 -17.00
C ARG A 317 -19.21 -2.86 -17.46
N TYR A 318 -19.52 -4.11 -17.13
CA TYR A 318 -20.69 -4.81 -17.67
C TYR A 318 -21.76 -5.12 -16.61
N GLY A 319 -21.52 -4.85 -15.32
CA GLY A 319 -22.46 -5.11 -14.23
C GLY A 319 -22.85 -6.57 -14.07
N ILE A 320 -21.91 -7.50 -14.34
CA ILE A 320 -22.20 -8.93 -14.41
C ILE A 320 -22.63 -9.47 -13.05
N ALA A 321 -21.92 -9.11 -11.99
CA ALA A 321 -22.21 -9.55 -10.64
C ALA A 321 -23.58 -9.02 -10.19
N ASP A 322 -23.87 -7.74 -10.39
CA ASP A 322 -25.14 -7.11 -10.04
C ASP A 322 -26.31 -7.76 -10.80
N PHE A 323 -26.12 -8.05 -12.09
CA PHE A 323 -27.12 -8.74 -12.91
C PHE A 323 -27.42 -10.16 -12.41
N ILE A 324 -26.38 -10.91 -12.02
CA ILE A 324 -26.55 -12.27 -11.49
C ILE A 324 -27.28 -12.24 -10.14
N GLU A 325 -26.90 -11.33 -9.25
CA GLU A 325 -27.52 -11.18 -7.92
C GLU A 325 -29.00 -10.72 -8.05
N ALA A 326 -29.30 -9.78 -8.93
CA ALA A 326 -30.67 -9.35 -9.22
C ALA A 326 -31.54 -10.50 -9.75
N ARG A 327 -30.99 -11.38 -10.60
CA ARG A 327 -31.70 -12.58 -11.09
C ARG A 327 -32.02 -13.61 -10.01
N LYS A 328 -31.17 -13.67 -8.96
CA LYS A 328 -31.39 -14.52 -7.80
C LYS A 328 -32.39 -13.89 -6.81
N GLY A 329 -32.84 -12.66 -7.03
CA GLY A 329 -33.72 -11.92 -6.12
C GLY A 329 -32.99 -11.36 -4.91
N ASN A 330 -31.66 -11.30 -4.92
CA ASN A 330 -30.89 -10.73 -3.85
C ASN A 330 -30.93 -9.19 -3.87
N PRO A 331 -30.90 -8.52 -2.71
CA PRO A 331 -30.89 -7.06 -2.64
C PRO A 331 -29.58 -6.50 -3.24
N PRO A 332 -29.60 -5.22 -3.69
CA PRO A 332 -28.38 -4.51 -4.07
C PRO A 332 -27.33 -4.59 -2.96
N ARG A 333 -26.04 -4.56 -3.33
CA ARG A 333 -24.95 -4.66 -2.40
C ARG A 333 -24.11 -3.39 -2.39
N GLU A 334 -23.73 -2.95 -1.20
CA GLU A 334 -22.73 -1.89 -1.00
C GLU A 334 -21.35 -2.51 -0.89
N ARG A 335 -20.38 -2.02 -1.67
CA ARG A 335 -18.98 -2.41 -1.50
C ARG A 335 -18.41 -1.81 -0.23
N VAL A 336 -17.77 -2.68 0.56
CA VAL A 336 -17.06 -2.32 1.77
C VAL A 336 -15.63 -2.82 1.60
N VAL A 337 -14.78 -1.90 1.14
CA VAL A 337 -13.36 -2.14 0.84
C VAL A 337 -12.58 -1.03 1.52
N GLN A 338 -11.99 -1.33 2.67
CA GLN A 338 -11.27 -0.35 3.47
C GLN A 338 -10.08 -0.99 4.18
N ASP A 339 -9.10 -0.15 4.45
CA ASP A 339 -8.13 -0.30 5.53
C ASP A 339 -8.37 0.87 6.48
N ILE A 340 -8.60 0.55 7.74
CA ILE A 340 -8.75 1.52 8.83
C ILE A 340 -7.66 1.27 9.86
N GLU A 341 -7.26 2.30 10.55
CA GLU A 341 -6.27 2.23 11.61
C GLU A 341 -6.90 2.72 12.92
N VAL A 342 -6.88 1.87 13.95
CA VAL A 342 -7.24 2.24 15.31
C VAL A 342 -6.03 2.04 16.23
N PRO A 343 -5.92 2.81 17.34
CA PRO A 343 -4.94 2.51 18.38
C PRO A 343 -5.04 1.06 18.82
N ILE A 344 -3.90 0.42 19.11
CA ILE A 344 -3.87 -1.03 19.39
C ILE A 344 -4.79 -1.42 20.53
N GLU A 345 -4.91 -0.60 21.56
CA GLU A 345 -5.79 -0.78 22.72
C GLU A 345 -7.29 -0.66 22.41
N ARG A 346 -7.65 -0.31 21.16
CA ARG A 346 -9.03 -0.19 20.65
C ARG A 346 -9.37 -1.25 19.62
N THR A 347 -8.42 -2.11 19.30
CA THR A 347 -8.58 -3.14 18.25
C THR A 347 -9.74 -4.10 18.55
N ALA A 348 -9.80 -4.62 19.78
CA ALA A 348 -10.87 -5.53 20.16
C ALA A 348 -12.24 -4.85 20.21
N ASP A 349 -12.31 -3.60 20.66
CA ASP A 349 -13.57 -2.84 20.67
C ASP A 349 -14.09 -2.66 19.22
N PHE A 350 -13.22 -2.31 18.27
CA PHE A 350 -13.60 -2.20 16.86
C PHE A 350 -14.03 -3.56 16.28
N LEU A 351 -13.28 -4.63 16.54
CA LEU A 351 -13.60 -5.96 16.01
C LEU A 351 -14.94 -6.49 16.56
N ASP A 352 -15.21 -6.31 17.86
CA ASP A 352 -16.46 -6.70 18.49
C ASP A 352 -17.67 -5.98 17.86
N TRP A 353 -17.52 -4.66 17.59
CA TRP A 353 -18.54 -3.89 16.89
C TRP A 353 -18.69 -4.33 15.44
N PHE A 354 -17.56 -4.45 14.70
CA PHE A 354 -17.55 -4.73 13.27
C PHE A 354 -18.15 -6.09 12.94
N LEU A 355 -17.76 -7.14 13.66
CA LEU A 355 -18.27 -8.49 13.42
C LEU A 355 -19.78 -8.62 13.71
N ARG A 356 -20.32 -7.78 14.61
CA ARG A 356 -21.74 -7.73 14.91
C ARG A 356 -22.55 -6.95 13.88
N GLU A 357 -22.05 -5.75 13.47
CA GLU A 357 -22.81 -4.80 12.65
C GLU A 357 -22.51 -4.96 11.13
N ILE A 358 -21.30 -5.36 10.78
CA ILE A 358 -20.81 -5.47 9.42
C ILE A 358 -20.26 -6.89 9.20
N PRO A 359 -21.10 -7.89 8.84
CA PRO A 359 -20.72 -9.30 8.83
C PRO A 359 -19.80 -9.63 7.65
N ILE A 360 -18.56 -9.14 7.69
CA ILE A 360 -17.50 -9.39 6.71
C ILE A 360 -16.39 -10.19 7.37
N GLU A 361 -16.07 -11.34 6.81
CA GLU A 361 -14.99 -12.24 7.20
C GLU A 361 -14.34 -12.84 5.95
N PRO A 362 -13.03 -13.14 5.98
CA PRO A 362 -12.06 -12.84 7.03
C PRO A 362 -11.63 -11.34 7.05
N ILE A 363 -10.93 -10.94 8.13
CA ILE A 363 -10.37 -9.60 8.34
C ILE A 363 -8.86 -9.72 8.50
N TRP A 364 -8.08 -8.86 7.85
CA TRP A 364 -6.63 -8.79 8.03
C TRP A 364 -6.26 -7.76 9.10
N LEU A 365 -5.31 -8.12 9.95
CA LEU A 365 -4.76 -7.25 10.99
C LEU A 365 -3.27 -7.05 10.75
N CYS A 366 -2.81 -5.80 10.83
CA CYS A 366 -1.39 -5.50 10.68
C CYS A 366 -0.99 -4.36 11.64
N PRO A 367 -0.25 -4.65 12.72
CA PRO A 367 0.21 -3.60 13.61
C PRO A 367 1.24 -2.71 12.91
N LEU A 368 1.15 -1.42 13.16
CA LEU A 368 2.06 -0.43 12.62
C LEU A 368 2.40 0.64 13.66
N ARG A 369 3.60 1.19 13.55
CA ARG A 369 4.11 2.23 14.43
C ARG A 369 5.12 3.07 13.67
N LEU A 370 5.10 4.38 13.88
CA LEU A 370 6.15 5.24 13.34
C LEU A 370 7.53 4.81 13.87
N ARG A 371 8.54 4.92 13.02
CA ARG A 371 9.93 4.55 13.36
C ARG A 371 10.42 5.35 14.56
N ASP A 372 11.23 4.70 15.39
CA ASP A 372 11.92 5.32 16.52
C ASP A 372 13.42 4.96 16.46
N PRO A 373 14.33 5.93 16.31
CA PRO A 373 14.06 7.37 16.20
C PRO A 373 13.34 7.72 14.87
N ALA A 374 12.44 8.72 14.96
CA ALA A 374 11.74 9.20 13.78
C ALA A 374 12.70 9.84 12.78
N PRO A 375 12.58 9.54 11.46
CA PRO A 375 13.41 10.16 10.44
C PRO A 375 13.15 11.67 10.31
N VAL A 376 11.96 12.11 10.76
CA VAL A 376 11.55 13.52 10.81
C VAL A 376 11.04 13.82 12.23
N PRO A 377 11.59 14.83 12.92
CA PRO A 377 11.19 15.17 14.29
C PRO A 377 9.85 15.90 14.32
N GLY A 378 9.19 15.86 15.48
CA GLY A 378 7.99 16.63 15.77
C GLY A 378 6.82 15.81 16.30
N PRO A 379 5.81 16.46 16.88
CA PRO A 379 4.65 15.75 17.45
C PRO A 379 3.75 15.11 16.37
N ARG A 380 3.75 15.64 15.16
CA ARG A 380 3.08 15.12 13.99
C ARG A 380 4.05 15.15 12.81
N PRO A 381 4.99 14.20 12.73
CA PRO A 381 6.07 14.24 11.73
C PRO A 381 5.55 14.19 10.29
N TRP A 382 4.41 13.53 10.07
CA TRP A 382 3.74 13.39 8.78
C TRP A 382 2.33 14.04 8.84
N PRO A 383 2.20 15.33 8.50
CA PRO A 383 0.98 16.11 8.76
C PRO A 383 -0.29 15.54 8.13
N LEU A 384 -0.17 14.89 6.96
CA LEU A 384 -1.29 14.30 6.24
C LEU A 384 -1.58 12.85 6.66
N TYR A 385 -0.76 12.27 7.54
CA TYR A 385 -0.96 10.92 8.05
C TYR A 385 -1.15 10.99 9.57
N PRO A 386 -2.35 10.67 10.11
CA PRO A 386 -2.68 10.93 11.50
C PRO A 386 -2.15 9.85 12.46
N LEU A 387 -0.83 9.59 12.42
CA LEU A 387 -0.12 8.71 13.33
C LEU A 387 0.71 9.52 14.32
N GLU A 388 0.69 9.11 15.59
CA GLU A 388 1.44 9.73 16.67
C GLU A 388 2.73 8.97 16.97
N PRO A 389 3.87 9.69 17.18
CA PRO A 389 5.11 9.05 17.61
C PRO A 389 4.93 8.27 18.92
N GLY A 390 5.49 7.07 18.95
CA GLY A 390 5.43 6.22 20.14
C GLY A 390 4.13 5.43 20.34
N ARG A 391 3.06 5.76 19.62
CA ARG A 391 1.77 5.04 19.66
C ARG A 391 1.74 3.93 18.62
N THR A 392 1.21 2.78 18.98
CA THR A 392 0.98 1.66 18.07
C THR A 392 -0.47 1.71 17.59
N TYR A 393 -0.65 1.48 16.29
CA TYR A 393 -1.95 1.34 15.65
C TYR A 393 -2.06 -0.05 15.03
N VAL A 394 -3.28 -0.51 14.80
CA VAL A 394 -3.53 -1.72 14.03
C VAL A 394 -4.31 -1.33 12.78
N ASN A 395 -3.72 -1.61 11.63
CA ASN A 395 -4.44 -1.57 10.37
C ASN A 395 -5.37 -2.79 10.31
N ILE A 396 -6.64 -2.53 10.05
CA ILE A 396 -7.68 -3.53 9.93
C ILE A 396 -8.23 -3.46 8.52
N GLY A 397 -7.91 -4.48 7.72
CA GLY A 397 -8.24 -4.56 6.30
C GLY A 397 -9.39 -5.53 6.03
N PHE A 398 -10.40 -5.09 5.29
CA PHE A 398 -11.53 -5.90 4.89
C PHE A 398 -12.02 -5.55 3.49
N TRP A 399 -12.26 -6.57 2.68
CA TRP A 399 -12.59 -6.42 1.26
C TRP A 399 -13.76 -7.32 0.89
N SER A 400 -14.98 -6.75 0.84
CA SER A 400 -16.20 -7.48 0.51
C SER A 400 -17.34 -6.52 0.12
N SER A 401 -18.56 -6.96 0.23
CA SER A 401 -19.78 -6.17 0.08
C SER A 401 -20.84 -6.64 1.07
N VAL A 402 -21.75 -5.74 1.45
CA VAL A 402 -22.88 -6.03 2.32
C VAL A 402 -24.21 -5.74 1.63
N PRO A 403 -25.31 -6.42 1.97
CA PRO A 403 -26.63 -6.07 1.45
C PRO A 403 -27.04 -4.65 1.85
N VAL A 404 -27.59 -3.88 0.91
CA VAL A 404 -28.16 -2.55 1.19
C VAL A 404 -29.55 -2.73 1.79
N GLN A 405 -29.80 -2.14 2.95
CA GLN A 405 -31.12 -2.10 3.56
C GLN A 405 -32.05 -1.19 2.74
N PRO A 406 -33.33 -1.55 2.55
CA PRO A 406 -34.29 -0.69 1.85
C PRO A 406 -34.35 0.72 2.46
N GLY A 407 -34.17 1.75 1.63
CA GLY A 407 -34.19 3.15 2.06
C GLY A 407 -32.90 3.66 2.71
N ALA A 408 -31.86 2.85 2.84
CA ALA A 408 -30.58 3.28 3.35
C ALA A 408 -29.89 4.27 2.39
N PRO A 409 -29.22 5.33 2.90
CA PRO A 409 -28.46 6.24 2.07
C PRO A 409 -27.25 5.54 1.43
N THR A 410 -26.79 6.08 0.30
CA THR A 410 -25.57 5.58 -0.35
C THR A 410 -24.37 5.62 0.63
N GLY A 411 -23.66 4.51 0.73
CA GLY A 411 -22.47 4.40 1.61
C GLY A 411 -22.84 4.24 3.08
N ALA A 412 -24.01 3.73 3.43
CA ALA A 412 -24.47 3.62 4.81
C ALA A 412 -23.52 2.79 5.69
N ALA A 413 -23.06 1.63 5.19
CA ALA A 413 -22.14 0.78 5.92
C ALA A 413 -20.76 1.45 6.04
N ASN A 414 -20.23 2.03 4.95
CA ASN A 414 -18.96 2.73 4.96
C ASN A 414 -18.98 3.93 5.91
N ARG A 415 -20.07 4.73 5.95
CA ARG A 415 -20.24 5.83 6.91
C ARG A 415 -20.34 5.37 8.35
N ALA A 416 -20.96 4.20 8.61
CA ALA A 416 -21.03 3.63 9.94
C ALA A 416 -19.63 3.23 10.42
N ILE A 417 -18.82 2.63 9.54
CA ILE A 417 -17.42 2.27 9.83
C ILE A 417 -16.60 3.52 10.14
N GLU A 418 -16.68 4.57 9.30
CA GLU A 418 -15.94 5.82 9.53
C GLU A 418 -16.30 6.47 10.88
N ARG A 419 -17.58 6.49 11.26
CA ARG A 419 -18.00 7.02 12.56
C ARG A 419 -17.45 6.21 13.74
N GLU A 420 -17.49 4.87 13.64
CA GLU A 420 -16.93 4.01 14.69
C GLU A 420 -15.42 4.18 14.83
N VAL A 421 -14.73 4.24 13.70
CA VAL A 421 -13.27 4.48 13.66
C VAL A 421 -12.92 5.82 14.30
N SER A 422 -13.66 6.91 13.95
CA SER A 422 -13.45 8.22 14.58
C SER A 422 -13.76 8.21 16.07
N ALA A 423 -14.80 7.48 16.52
CA ALA A 423 -15.14 7.34 17.93
C ALA A 423 -14.08 6.57 18.74
N LEU A 424 -13.25 5.79 18.08
CA LEU A 424 -12.14 5.03 18.65
C LEU A 424 -10.76 5.71 18.46
N ASP A 425 -10.72 7.02 18.17
CA ASP A 425 -9.50 7.78 17.88
C ASP A 425 -8.69 7.24 16.69
N GLY A 426 -9.37 6.60 15.75
CA GLY A 426 -8.78 6.03 14.56
C GLY A 426 -8.94 6.91 13.32
N HIS A 427 -8.47 6.38 12.20
CA HIS A 427 -8.59 6.99 10.89
C HIS A 427 -8.65 5.91 9.80
N LYS A 428 -8.79 6.31 8.54
CA LYS A 428 -8.77 5.36 7.44
C LYS A 428 -7.80 5.76 6.35
N SER A 429 -7.39 4.78 5.57
CA SER A 429 -6.63 4.99 4.35
C SER A 429 -7.51 5.51 3.21
N LEU A 430 -7.03 6.54 2.49
CA LEU A 430 -7.81 7.25 1.47
C LEU A 430 -7.77 6.58 0.08
N TYR A 431 -7.36 5.32 -0.02
CA TYR A 431 -7.34 4.59 -1.30
C TYR A 431 -8.72 4.08 -1.74
N SER A 432 -9.67 4.01 -0.83
CA SER A 432 -11.07 3.61 -1.06
C SER A 432 -12.02 4.80 -0.89
N ASP A 433 -13.31 4.57 -1.16
CA ASP A 433 -14.34 5.61 -1.01
C ASP A 433 -14.37 6.14 0.43
N ALA A 434 -14.39 7.46 0.60
CA ALA A 434 -14.49 8.16 1.88
C ALA A 434 -15.75 9.06 1.90
N PHE A 435 -16.29 9.30 3.09
CA PHE A 435 -17.56 9.98 3.29
C PHE A 435 -17.52 11.05 4.38
N TYR A 436 -16.34 11.42 4.86
CA TYR A 436 -16.13 12.49 5.85
C TYR A 436 -16.74 13.80 5.40
N ASP A 437 -17.19 14.64 6.34
CA ASP A 437 -17.41 16.04 6.04
C ASP A 437 -16.08 16.82 5.90
N ALA A 438 -16.16 18.08 5.46
CA ALA A 438 -14.96 18.85 5.16
C ALA A 438 -14.12 19.16 6.40
N ASP A 439 -14.78 19.46 7.52
CA ASP A 439 -14.10 19.88 8.77
C ASP A 439 -13.43 18.66 9.42
N GLU A 440 -14.12 17.52 9.50
CA GLU A 440 -13.56 16.25 10.00
C GLU A 440 -12.38 15.82 9.12
N PHE A 441 -12.53 15.87 7.80
CA PHE A 441 -11.46 15.54 6.87
C PHE A 441 -10.24 16.44 7.06
N ALA A 442 -10.43 17.75 7.18
CA ALA A 442 -9.34 18.68 7.38
C ALA A 442 -8.61 18.43 8.71
N ALA A 443 -9.34 18.12 9.78
CA ALA A 443 -8.75 17.79 11.08
C ALA A 443 -7.86 16.54 11.02
N LEU A 444 -8.29 15.52 10.28
CA LEU A 444 -7.55 14.25 10.13
C LEU A 444 -6.35 14.39 9.17
N TYR A 445 -6.53 15.00 8.00
CA TYR A 445 -5.62 14.89 6.85
C TYR A 445 -4.92 16.19 6.49
N GLY A 446 -4.47 16.96 7.48
CA GLY A 446 -3.49 18.02 7.33
C GLY A 446 -4.02 19.46 7.33
N GLY A 447 -5.30 19.70 7.04
CA GLY A 447 -5.94 21.02 7.17
C GLY A 447 -5.10 22.19 6.62
N GLU A 448 -4.84 23.21 7.45
CA GLU A 448 -4.07 24.40 7.07
C GLU A 448 -2.66 24.09 6.55
N HIS A 449 -2.01 23.03 7.06
CA HIS A 449 -0.69 22.60 6.58
C HIS A 449 -0.76 22.13 5.12
N TYR A 450 -1.76 21.32 4.79
CA TYR A 450 -1.99 20.89 3.41
C TYR A 450 -2.28 22.09 2.50
N ASP A 451 -3.12 23.03 2.93
CA ASP A 451 -3.47 24.21 2.16
C ASP A 451 -2.27 25.13 1.89
N ALA A 452 -1.35 25.26 2.86
CA ALA A 452 -0.12 26.02 2.68
C ALA A 452 0.78 25.38 1.61
N LEU A 453 0.98 24.04 1.67
CA LEU A 453 1.73 23.30 0.65
C LEU A 453 1.07 23.40 -0.72
N LYS A 454 -0.24 23.28 -0.77
CA LYS A 454 -1.01 23.37 -2.02
C LYS A 454 -0.80 24.73 -2.69
N ARG A 455 -0.88 25.84 -1.94
CA ARG A 455 -0.63 27.20 -2.47
C ARG A 455 0.81 27.36 -2.98
N THR A 456 1.78 26.76 -2.30
CA THR A 456 3.20 26.86 -2.68
C THR A 456 3.54 26.06 -3.93
N TYR A 457 3.11 24.79 -3.98
CA TYR A 457 3.56 23.84 -5.02
C TYR A 457 2.56 23.64 -6.17
N ASP A 458 1.33 24.17 -6.03
CA ASP A 458 0.31 24.16 -7.08
C ASP A 458 -0.49 25.48 -7.13
N PRO A 459 0.19 26.62 -7.30
CA PRO A 459 -0.43 27.94 -7.23
C PRO A 459 -1.53 28.18 -8.28
N SER A 460 -1.49 27.43 -9.38
CA SER A 460 -2.50 27.49 -10.45
C SER A 460 -3.57 26.40 -10.36
N SER A 461 -3.63 25.64 -9.24
CA SER A 461 -4.60 24.59 -8.98
C SER A 461 -4.70 23.54 -10.13
N ARG A 462 -3.54 23.19 -10.71
CA ARG A 462 -3.42 22.20 -11.79
C ARG A 462 -3.68 20.76 -11.31
N LEU A 463 -3.49 20.49 -10.02
CA LEU A 463 -3.75 19.20 -9.38
C LEU A 463 -5.08 19.28 -8.63
N LEU A 464 -5.82 18.18 -8.58
CA LEU A 464 -7.02 18.11 -7.74
C LEU A 464 -6.67 18.34 -6.27
N ASP A 465 -7.59 18.94 -5.52
CA ASP A 465 -7.55 19.02 -4.07
C ASP A 465 -7.75 17.62 -3.44
N LEU A 466 -7.18 17.38 -2.23
CA LEU A 466 -7.22 16.07 -1.59
C LEU A 466 -8.64 15.67 -1.19
N TYR A 467 -9.42 16.59 -0.63
CA TYR A 467 -10.81 16.36 -0.28
C TYR A 467 -11.67 16.10 -1.51
N ALA A 468 -11.49 16.93 -2.56
CA ALA A 468 -12.19 16.74 -3.84
C ALA A 468 -11.91 15.36 -4.44
N LYS A 469 -10.66 14.89 -4.33
CA LYS A 469 -10.22 13.61 -4.87
C LYS A 469 -10.64 12.40 -4.03
N ALA A 470 -10.57 12.51 -2.69
CA ALA A 470 -10.85 11.40 -1.80
C ALA A 470 -12.35 11.23 -1.49
N VAL A 471 -13.06 12.35 -1.28
CA VAL A 471 -14.45 12.36 -0.82
C VAL A 471 -15.43 12.73 -1.92
N GLN A 472 -15.15 13.80 -2.68
CA GLN A 472 -16.07 14.29 -3.73
C GLN A 472 -15.99 13.49 -5.04
N ARG A 473 -15.02 12.54 -5.18
CA ARG A 473 -14.86 11.64 -6.33
C ARG A 473 -14.59 12.35 -7.66
N LYS A 474 -13.95 13.52 -7.60
CA LYS A 474 -13.58 14.32 -8.77
C LYS A 474 -12.35 13.78 -9.51
#